data_947eca6e209d436a2f35bd602fc24a5b
#
_entry.id   947eca6e209d436a2f35bd602fc24a5b
#
_cell.length_a   1.000
_cell.length_b   1.000
_cell.length_c   1.000
_cell.angle_alpha   90.00
_cell.angle_beta   90.00
_cell.angle_gamma   90.00
#
_symmetry.space_group_name_H-M   'P 1'
#
loop_
_entity.id
_entity.type
_entity.pdbx_description
1 polymer ?
#
loop_
_entity_poly.entity_id
_entity_poly.type
_entity_poly.pdbx_seq_one_letter_code
_entity_poly.pdbx_strand_id
1 'polypeptide(L)'
;MVGLTFIGAPSHAQLKPQVWVASWGASQQIPEPQNAVAAGDLRDATVRQVFHLSLGGPVLRVHLSNAFGTEALHFTSVHIARPVSPSSSAIDPATDRALTFAGSSDVTVPPGTEFISDAVDYPVAALSDLAVTFHLNSPPATQTGHPGSRATSYLVHGDFVGAPNLLDAKNVDHWYQVSGIDVLAPAGGASIVVLGDSITDGHGATTNGNDRWTDILAQRLQASANKRSIGVSNQGIGGNHLLTDGLGPNALARFDRDVLAPAGVRWVILFEGVNDLGGLTRDGEVTTEQHSVRVKHIISAYEQIVQRAHAHGLRVFGATITPYVGSDYYHPGPLSEADRQAVNAWIRVAGHFDAVIDFDSVVRDPQHLDRLLPAFDCGDHLHPSPAGYRAMGEAVQLNLFAQ
;
A
#
# COMPACT_ATOMS: atom_id res chain seq x y z
N MET A 1 21.08 -2.09 69.98
CA MET A 1 21.24 -1.57 68.62
C MET A 1 20.44 -2.50 67.71
N VAL A 2 19.29 -2.06 67.21
CA VAL A 2 18.46 -2.88 66.26
C VAL A 2 18.78 -2.32 64.88
N GLY A 3 19.35 -3.17 64.03
CA GLY A 3 19.66 -2.82 62.64
C GLY A 3 18.41 -2.82 61.78
N LEU A 4 18.02 -1.66 61.20
CA LEU A 4 17.00 -1.55 60.16
C LEU A 4 17.63 -1.98 58.84
N THR A 5 17.14 -3.12 58.30
CA THR A 5 17.45 -3.55 56.92
C THR A 5 16.47 -2.83 55.98
N PHE A 6 16.94 -1.89 55.16
CA PHE A 6 16.17 -1.31 54.06
C PHE A 6 16.04 -2.34 52.92
N ILE A 7 14.84 -2.84 52.71
CA ILE A 7 14.50 -3.61 51.50
C ILE A 7 14.26 -2.58 50.39
N GLY A 8 15.16 -2.53 49.41
CA GLY A 8 15.01 -1.68 48.24
C GLY A 8 13.78 -2.11 47.44
N ALA A 9 12.89 -1.16 47.16
CA ALA A 9 11.74 -1.37 46.28
C ALA A 9 12.21 -1.76 44.87
N PRO A 10 11.54 -2.71 44.20
CA PRO A 10 11.89 -3.08 42.83
C PRO A 10 11.75 -1.83 41.93
N SER A 11 12.80 -1.53 41.19
CA SER A 11 12.79 -0.52 40.13
C SER A 11 11.77 -0.91 39.10
N HIS A 12 10.63 -0.22 39.03
CA HIS A 12 9.71 -0.34 37.91
C HIS A 12 10.43 0.21 36.69
N ALA A 13 10.86 -0.69 35.79
CA ALA A 13 11.33 -0.29 34.47
C ALA A 13 10.23 0.54 33.83
N GLN A 14 10.46 1.82 33.65
CA GLN A 14 9.55 2.74 33.00
C GLN A 14 9.39 2.26 31.56
N LEU A 15 8.24 1.69 31.21
CA LEU A 15 7.92 1.27 29.84
C LEU A 15 8.12 2.48 28.93
N LYS A 16 9.01 2.35 27.96
CA LYS A 16 9.23 3.43 26.98
C LYS A 16 7.92 3.67 26.24
N PRO A 17 7.53 4.92 25.99
CA PRO A 17 6.34 5.23 25.21
C PRO A 17 6.36 4.46 23.87
N GLN A 18 5.22 3.94 23.48
CA GLN A 18 5.04 3.22 22.21
C GLN A 18 3.98 3.91 21.38
N VAL A 19 4.06 3.76 20.07
CA VAL A 19 3.12 4.36 19.11
C VAL A 19 2.71 3.32 18.07
N TRP A 20 1.48 3.38 17.61
CA TRP A 20 1.04 2.59 16.46
C TRP A 20 1.64 3.14 15.17
N VAL A 21 2.13 2.24 14.33
CA VAL A 21 2.74 2.55 13.03
C VAL A 21 2.20 1.58 11.99
N ALA A 22 1.74 2.10 10.88
CA ALA A 22 1.33 1.27 9.75
C ALA A 22 2.55 0.53 9.20
N SER A 23 2.52 -0.79 9.27
CA SER A 23 3.55 -1.69 8.77
C SER A 23 3.24 -2.19 7.36
N TRP A 24 1.96 -2.30 7.04
CA TRP A 24 1.46 -2.67 5.72
C TRP A 24 0.13 -1.94 5.48
N GLY A 25 -0.15 -1.61 4.23
CA GLY A 25 -1.44 -1.07 3.81
C GLY A 25 -1.67 -1.25 2.33
N ALA A 26 -2.93 -1.33 1.93
CA ALA A 26 -3.37 -1.33 0.54
C ALA A 26 -4.64 -0.52 0.39
N SER A 27 -4.64 0.40 -0.57
CA SER A 27 -5.82 1.18 -0.91
C SER A 27 -6.92 0.28 -1.45
N GLN A 28 -8.12 0.44 -0.93
CA GLN A 28 -9.26 -0.38 -1.30
C GLN A 28 -10.05 0.25 -2.44
N GLN A 29 -10.61 -0.60 -3.31
CA GLN A 29 -11.49 -0.24 -4.42
C GLN A 29 -12.59 -1.29 -4.63
N ILE A 30 -13.56 -0.96 -5.47
CA ILE A 30 -14.46 -1.96 -6.08
C ILE A 30 -13.68 -2.64 -7.19
N PRO A 31 -13.53 -3.98 -7.18
CA PRO A 31 -12.86 -4.66 -8.28
C PRO A 31 -13.68 -4.53 -9.57
N GLU A 32 -13.00 -4.44 -10.70
CA GLU A 32 -13.61 -4.51 -12.02
C GLU A 32 -14.26 -5.90 -12.22
N PRO A 33 -15.24 -6.04 -13.11
CA PRO A 33 -15.95 -7.32 -13.28
C PRO A 33 -15.04 -8.54 -13.52
N GLN A 34 -13.94 -8.36 -14.26
CA GLN A 34 -12.95 -9.42 -14.52
C GLN A 34 -12.08 -9.78 -13.31
N ASN A 35 -11.96 -8.88 -12.34
CA ASN A 35 -11.16 -9.03 -11.12
C ASN A 35 -12.04 -9.38 -9.90
N ALA A 36 -13.35 -9.31 -10.04
CA ALA A 36 -14.27 -9.69 -8.97
C ALA A 36 -14.30 -11.21 -8.80
N VAL A 37 -14.27 -11.66 -7.56
CA VAL A 37 -14.52 -13.06 -7.22
C VAL A 37 -16.02 -13.36 -7.38
N ALA A 38 -16.36 -14.50 -7.96
CA ALA A 38 -17.75 -14.91 -8.05
C ALA A 38 -18.38 -15.00 -6.65
N ALA A 39 -19.60 -14.48 -6.48
CA ALA A 39 -20.28 -14.48 -5.19
C ALA A 39 -20.42 -15.89 -4.60
N GLY A 40 -20.51 -16.93 -5.43
CA GLY A 40 -20.50 -18.32 -5.01
C GLY A 40 -19.22 -18.70 -4.25
N ASP A 41 -18.06 -18.25 -4.70
CA ASP A 41 -16.75 -18.56 -4.07
C ASP A 41 -16.54 -17.86 -2.73
N LEU A 42 -17.33 -16.84 -2.42
CA LEU A 42 -17.31 -16.11 -1.13
C LEU A 42 -18.48 -16.49 -0.20
N ARG A 43 -19.28 -17.47 -0.58
CA ARG A 43 -20.37 -17.99 0.26
C ARG A 43 -19.86 -19.14 1.12
N ASP A 44 -20.04 -19.06 2.45
CA ASP A 44 -19.50 -20.05 3.38
C ASP A 44 -18.04 -20.36 3.02
N ALA A 45 -17.19 -19.33 3.08
CA ALA A 45 -15.85 -19.40 2.53
C ALA A 45 -14.78 -18.86 3.48
N THR A 46 -13.69 -19.59 3.56
CA THR A 46 -12.44 -19.14 4.17
C THR A 46 -11.56 -18.48 3.11
N VAL A 47 -11.05 -17.28 3.43
CA VAL A 47 -10.09 -16.54 2.62
C VAL A 47 -8.81 -16.38 3.42
N ARG A 48 -7.69 -16.87 2.90
CA ARG A 48 -6.35 -16.68 3.48
C ARG A 48 -5.51 -15.83 2.55
N GLN A 49 -4.88 -14.79 3.10
CA GLN A 49 -4.08 -13.82 2.37
C GLN A 49 -2.74 -13.63 3.06
N VAL A 50 -1.69 -13.36 2.29
CA VAL A 50 -0.34 -13.15 2.82
C VAL A 50 0.07 -11.70 2.59
N PHE A 51 0.63 -11.07 3.63
CA PHE A 51 1.03 -9.68 3.66
C PHE A 51 2.47 -9.54 4.10
N HIS A 52 3.27 -8.79 3.35
CA HIS A 52 4.69 -8.54 3.67
C HIS A 52 4.83 -7.27 4.51
N LEU A 53 5.21 -7.43 5.78
CA LEU A 53 5.29 -6.34 6.73
C LEU A 53 6.59 -5.55 6.57
N SER A 54 6.51 -4.24 6.39
CA SER A 54 7.67 -3.35 6.29
C SER A 54 8.37 -3.11 7.62
N LEU A 55 7.63 -3.18 8.73
CA LEU A 55 8.08 -2.90 10.09
C LEU A 55 7.65 -4.02 11.05
N GLY A 56 8.55 -4.42 11.96
CA GLY A 56 8.23 -5.37 13.03
C GLY A 56 7.78 -4.68 14.32
N GLY A 57 7.17 -5.48 15.20
CA GLY A 57 6.76 -5.04 16.53
C GLY A 57 6.31 -6.20 17.41
N PRO A 58 6.18 -6.01 18.73
CA PRO A 58 5.72 -7.04 19.65
C PRO A 58 4.21 -7.26 19.63
N VAL A 59 3.46 -6.26 19.21
CA VAL A 59 1.99 -6.21 19.22
C VAL A 59 1.54 -5.71 17.87
N LEU A 60 0.47 -6.27 17.34
CA LEU A 60 -0.12 -5.82 16.08
C LEU A 60 -1.64 -5.71 16.17
N ARG A 61 -2.25 -5.10 15.15
CA ARG A 61 -3.70 -5.06 14.90
C ARG A 61 -3.96 -5.05 13.40
N VAL A 62 -5.08 -5.61 13.00
CA VAL A 62 -5.50 -5.75 11.60
C VAL A 62 -6.72 -4.90 11.32
N HIS A 63 -6.77 -4.26 10.16
CA HIS A 63 -7.89 -3.46 9.70
C HIS A 63 -8.73 -4.28 8.71
N LEU A 64 -10.02 -4.47 9.02
CA LEU A 64 -11.01 -5.09 8.13
C LEU A 64 -11.84 -3.99 7.47
N SER A 65 -11.91 -4.01 6.15
CA SER A 65 -12.57 -2.97 5.38
C SER A 65 -13.81 -3.48 4.66
N ASN A 66 -14.90 -2.76 4.83
CA ASN A 66 -16.12 -2.84 4.03
C ASN A 66 -16.41 -1.47 3.37
N ALA A 67 -15.34 -0.75 3.01
CA ALA A 67 -15.39 0.65 2.56
C ALA A 67 -16.29 0.86 1.33
N PHE A 68 -16.44 -0.15 0.49
CA PHE A 68 -17.31 -0.13 -0.69
C PHE A 68 -18.51 -1.06 -0.59
N GLY A 69 -18.67 -1.73 0.54
CA GLY A 69 -19.86 -2.54 0.81
C GLY A 69 -21.12 -1.69 0.89
N THR A 70 -22.22 -2.20 0.33
CA THR A 70 -23.54 -1.57 0.37
C THR A 70 -24.42 -2.16 1.50
N GLU A 71 -23.97 -3.27 2.09
CA GLU A 71 -24.60 -3.95 3.23
C GLU A 71 -23.53 -4.28 4.28
N ALA A 72 -23.97 -4.54 5.50
CA ALA A 72 -23.08 -4.96 6.57
C ALA A 72 -22.45 -6.33 6.24
N LEU A 73 -21.14 -6.46 6.44
CA LEU A 73 -20.38 -7.68 6.17
C LEU A 73 -20.00 -8.36 7.49
N HIS A 74 -20.41 -9.61 7.66
CA HIS A 74 -20.15 -10.41 8.85
C HIS A 74 -18.97 -11.36 8.64
N PHE A 75 -17.94 -11.18 9.46
CA PHE A 75 -16.81 -12.10 9.59
C PHE A 75 -17.08 -12.96 10.83
N THR A 76 -17.21 -14.26 10.65
CA THR A 76 -17.51 -15.20 11.76
C THR A 76 -16.28 -15.51 12.61
N SER A 77 -15.09 -15.40 11.98
CA SER A 77 -13.80 -15.56 12.62
C SER A 77 -12.69 -14.93 11.79
N VAL A 78 -11.66 -14.42 12.47
CA VAL A 78 -10.47 -13.84 11.84
C VAL A 78 -9.25 -14.31 12.61
N HIS A 79 -8.28 -14.89 11.92
CA HIS A 79 -7.03 -15.39 12.49
C HIS A 79 -5.82 -14.79 11.82
N ILE A 80 -4.70 -14.76 12.53
CA ILE A 80 -3.38 -14.48 12.00
C ILE A 80 -2.43 -15.64 12.27
N ALA A 81 -1.49 -15.87 11.37
CA ALA A 81 -0.45 -16.89 11.54
C ALA A 81 0.79 -16.53 10.73
N ARG A 82 1.92 -17.20 11.01
CA ARG A 82 3.08 -17.15 10.15
C ARG A 82 2.86 -18.08 8.95
N PRO A 83 2.90 -17.58 7.70
CA PRO A 83 2.86 -18.46 6.54
C PRO A 83 4.16 -19.27 6.41
N VAL A 84 4.09 -20.45 5.82
CA VAL A 84 5.28 -21.29 5.54
C VAL A 84 6.15 -20.64 4.46
N SER A 85 5.52 -19.97 3.50
CA SER A 85 6.17 -19.14 2.49
C SER A 85 5.19 -18.10 1.94
N PRO A 86 5.64 -17.02 1.28
CA PRO A 86 4.76 -15.99 0.71
C PRO A 86 3.84 -16.52 -0.40
N SER A 87 4.17 -17.67 -1.00
CA SER A 87 3.41 -18.29 -2.10
C SER A 87 2.67 -19.58 -1.68
N SER A 88 2.36 -19.74 -0.38
CA SER A 88 1.71 -20.95 0.12
C SER A 88 0.48 -20.63 0.97
N SER A 89 -0.58 -21.46 0.83
CA SER A 89 -1.73 -21.45 1.75
C SER A 89 -1.41 -22.08 3.13
N ALA A 90 -0.24 -22.73 3.28
CA ALA A 90 0.15 -23.36 4.53
C ALA A 90 0.67 -22.34 5.55
N ILE A 91 0.29 -22.54 6.81
CA ILE A 91 0.73 -21.77 7.96
C ILE A 91 1.44 -22.65 8.98
N ASP A 92 2.25 -22.02 9.84
CA ASP A 92 2.75 -22.67 11.06
C ASP A 92 1.66 -22.66 12.13
N PRO A 93 1.00 -23.80 12.42
CA PRO A 93 -0.14 -23.86 13.32
C PRO A 93 0.20 -23.50 14.77
N ALA A 94 1.47 -23.57 15.16
CA ALA A 94 1.89 -23.12 16.49
C ALA A 94 1.81 -21.61 16.67
N THR A 95 1.75 -20.88 15.58
CA THR A 95 1.66 -19.42 15.55
C THR A 95 0.24 -18.90 15.33
N ASP A 96 -0.74 -19.78 15.09
CA ASP A 96 -2.12 -19.37 14.85
C ASP A 96 -2.73 -18.65 16.07
N ARG A 97 -3.36 -17.50 15.83
CA ARG A 97 -4.04 -16.68 16.85
C ARG A 97 -5.33 -16.10 16.30
N ALA A 98 -6.42 -16.31 17.03
CA ALA A 98 -7.66 -15.63 16.76
C ALA A 98 -7.53 -14.14 17.10
N LEU A 99 -8.10 -13.29 16.26
CA LEU A 99 -8.30 -11.88 16.54
C LEU A 99 -9.66 -11.66 17.20
N THR A 100 -9.76 -10.58 17.98
CA THR A 100 -11.00 -10.11 18.55
C THR A 100 -11.28 -8.68 18.15
N PHE A 101 -12.56 -8.28 18.25
CA PHE A 101 -13.06 -6.94 17.98
C PHE A 101 -13.95 -6.52 19.13
N ALA A 102 -13.48 -5.60 19.97
CA ALA A 102 -14.11 -5.26 21.25
C ALA A 102 -14.39 -6.51 22.13
N GLY A 103 -13.45 -7.46 22.11
CA GLY A 103 -13.52 -8.73 22.87
C GLY A 103 -14.33 -9.84 22.20
N SER A 104 -15.00 -9.61 21.06
CA SER A 104 -15.74 -10.66 20.32
C SER A 104 -14.86 -11.28 19.24
N SER A 105 -14.97 -12.58 19.02
CA SER A 105 -14.28 -13.31 17.96
C SER A 105 -14.93 -13.18 16.58
N ASP A 106 -16.20 -12.75 16.54
CA ASP A 106 -16.92 -12.40 15.33
C ASP A 106 -17.11 -10.88 15.24
N VAL A 107 -17.25 -10.37 14.04
CA VAL A 107 -17.45 -8.94 13.81
C VAL A 107 -18.35 -8.68 12.60
N THR A 108 -19.24 -7.71 12.74
CA THR A 108 -20.04 -7.19 11.63
C THR A 108 -19.54 -5.77 11.30
N VAL A 109 -18.96 -5.61 10.13
CA VAL A 109 -18.46 -4.33 9.65
C VAL A 109 -19.55 -3.63 8.85
N PRO A 110 -20.07 -2.47 9.28
CA PRO A 110 -21.11 -1.73 8.55
C PRO A 110 -20.66 -1.33 7.15
N PRO A 111 -21.60 -1.01 6.23
CA PRO A 111 -21.26 -0.52 4.90
C PRO A 111 -20.50 0.81 4.97
N GLY A 112 -19.54 0.99 4.08
CA GLY A 112 -18.73 2.22 3.98
C GLY A 112 -17.70 2.42 5.09
N THR A 113 -17.44 1.39 5.93
CA THR A 113 -16.58 1.54 7.12
C THR A 113 -15.42 0.57 7.15
N GLU A 114 -14.54 0.81 8.12
CA GLU A 114 -13.41 -0.05 8.49
C GLU A 114 -13.49 -0.35 9.99
N PHE A 115 -13.13 -1.57 10.40
CA PHE A 115 -13.01 -1.98 11.80
C PHE A 115 -11.57 -2.44 12.06
N ILE A 116 -11.04 -2.01 13.20
CA ILE A 116 -9.69 -2.37 13.65
C ILE A 116 -9.83 -3.43 14.74
N SER A 117 -9.04 -4.51 14.64
CA SER A 117 -9.03 -5.55 15.69
C SER A 117 -8.49 -5.01 17.01
N ASP A 118 -8.83 -5.69 18.10
CA ASP A 118 -8.12 -5.51 19.35
C ASP A 118 -6.62 -5.75 19.16
N ALA A 119 -5.80 -5.11 19.98
CA ALA A 119 -4.36 -5.33 19.99
C ALA A 119 -4.05 -6.77 20.41
N VAL A 120 -3.19 -7.45 19.68
CA VAL A 120 -2.78 -8.82 19.97
C VAL A 120 -1.27 -8.89 20.20
N ASP A 121 -0.86 -9.50 21.31
CA ASP A 121 0.54 -9.83 21.58
C ASP A 121 1.00 -10.90 20.59
N TYR A 122 1.61 -10.44 19.52
CA TYR A 122 2.07 -11.26 18.40
C TYR A 122 3.35 -10.67 17.81
N PRO A 123 4.52 -11.08 18.29
CA PRO A 123 5.79 -10.55 17.81
C PRO A 123 6.02 -10.90 16.34
N VAL A 124 6.22 -9.87 15.53
CA VAL A 124 6.58 -9.99 14.10
C VAL A 124 7.90 -9.28 13.84
N ALA A 125 8.72 -9.88 12.98
CA ALA A 125 9.93 -9.24 12.51
C ALA A 125 9.61 -8.24 11.38
N ALA A 126 10.43 -7.22 11.22
CA ALA A 126 10.39 -6.40 10.01
C ALA A 126 10.75 -7.26 8.80
N LEU A 127 10.17 -6.96 7.64
CA LEU A 127 10.36 -7.68 6.38
C LEU A 127 9.99 -9.16 6.48
N SER A 128 8.99 -9.50 7.31
CA SER A 128 8.44 -10.84 7.42
C SER A 128 7.00 -10.89 6.90
N ASP A 129 6.54 -12.09 6.58
CA ASP A 129 5.20 -12.30 6.08
C ASP A 129 4.23 -12.67 7.21
N LEU A 130 3.00 -12.19 7.10
CA LEU A 130 1.88 -12.51 7.98
C LEU A 130 0.70 -13.01 7.13
N ALA A 131 0.17 -14.18 7.47
CA ALA A 131 -1.10 -14.64 6.93
C ALA A 131 -2.24 -14.07 7.77
N VAL A 132 -3.24 -13.48 7.12
CA VAL A 132 -4.55 -13.18 7.72
C VAL A 132 -5.57 -14.09 7.07
N THR A 133 -6.32 -14.82 7.87
CA THR A 133 -7.36 -15.73 7.42
C THR A 133 -8.68 -15.34 8.04
N PHE A 134 -9.73 -15.22 7.26
CA PHE A 134 -11.07 -14.97 7.76
C PHE A 134 -12.11 -15.88 7.11
N HIS A 135 -13.25 -16.06 7.78
CA HIS A 135 -14.39 -16.78 7.24
C HIS A 135 -15.60 -15.85 7.09
N LEU A 136 -16.26 -15.98 5.94
CA LEU A 136 -17.52 -15.31 5.61
C LEU A 136 -18.61 -16.37 5.42
N ASN A 137 -19.72 -16.27 6.14
CA ASN A 137 -20.88 -17.13 5.89
C ASN A 137 -21.72 -16.66 4.68
N SER A 138 -21.62 -15.40 4.32
CA SER A 138 -22.29 -14.79 3.15
C SER A 138 -21.36 -13.91 2.36
N PRO A 139 -21.46 -13.88 1.03
CA PRO A 139 -20.65 -13.00 0.21
C PRO A 139 -21.02 -11.53 0.46
N PRO A 140 -20.07 -10.57 0.32
CA PRO A 140 -20.42 -9.15 0.34
C PRO A 140 -21.32 -8.80 -0.85
N ALA A 141 -22.30 -7.92 -0.63
CA ALA A 141 -23.19 -7.43 -1.68
C ALA A 141 -22.40 -6.63 -2.75
N THR A 142 -21.42 -5.83 -2.31
CA THR A 142 -20.41 -5.20 -3.16
C THR A 142 -19.04 -5.50 -2.56
N GLN A 143 -18.12 -6.00 -3.38
CA GLN A 143 -16.79 -6.36 -2.91
C GLN A 143 -15.94 -5.11 -2.65
N THR A 144 -15.21 -5.17 -1.56
CA THR A 144 -14.11 -4.26 -1.23
C THR A 144 -12.82 -5.03 -1.33
N GLY A 145 -11.86 -4.56 -2.10
CA GLY A 145 -10.61 -5.28 -2.29
C GLY A 145 -9.53 -4.45 -2.98
N HIS A 146 -8.46 -5.15 -3.34
CA HIS A 146 -7.31 -4.56 -4.01
C HIS A 146 -6.81 -5.54 -5.10
N PRO A 147 -7.22 -5.34 -6.37
CA PRO A 147 -6.86 -6.24 -7.48
C PRO A 147 -5.36 -6.30 -7.80
N GLY A 148 -4.63 -5.22 -7.53
CA GLY A 148 -3.19 -5.12 -7.83
C GLY A 148 -2.24 -5.76 -6.82
N SER A 149 -2.68 -6.74 -6.04
CA SER A 149 -1.95 -7.27 -4.88
C SER A 149 -0.54 -7.80 -5.16
N ARG A 150 -0.28 -8.34 -6.35
CA ARG A 150 0.96 -9.08 -6.65
C ARG A 150 1.29 -10.12 -5.57
N ALA A 151 0.25 -10.65 -4.91
CA ALA A 151 0.31 -11.69 -3.90
C ALA A 151 -0.89 -12.61 -4.06
N THR A 152 -0.69 -13.89 -3.80
CA THR A 152 -1.71 -14.92 -3.97
C THR A 152 -2.56 -15.03 -2.72
N SER A 153 -3.88 -14.94 -2.88
CA SER A 153 -4.91 -15.27 -1.89
C SER A 153 -5.50 -16.64 -2.17
N TYR A 154 -5.93 -17.31 -1.15
CA TYR A 154 -6.42 -18.70 -1.18
C TYR A 154 -7.85 -18.74 -0.65
N LEU A 155 -8.77 -19.29 -1.44
CA LEU A 155 -10.19 -19.39 -1.10
C LEU A 155 -10.63 -20.85 -1.08
N VAL A 156 -11.37 -21.25 -0.05
CA VAL A 156 -11.96 -22.59 0.08
C VAL A 156 -13.32 -22.47 0.77
N HIS A 157 -14.29 -23.30 0.37
CA HIS A 157 -15.60 -23.35 1.04
C HIS A 157 -15.50 -23.98 2.43
N GLY A 158 -16.30 -23.47 3.37
CA GLY A 158 -16.34 -23.88 4.77
C GLY A 158 -15.43 -23.04 5.67
N ASP A 159 -15.54 -23.25 6.98
CA ASP A 159 -14.71 -22.58 7.99
C ASP A 159 -13.43 -23.39 8.29
N PHE A 160 -12.32 -22.94 7.74
CA PHE A 160 -10.98 -23.50 7.87
C PHE A 160 -9.95 -22.48 8.33
N VAL A 161 -10.38 -21.45 9.11
CA VAL A 161 -9.48 -20.32 9.47
C VAL A 161 -8.22 -20.79 10.19
N GLY A 162 -8.30 -21.76 11.09
CA GLY A 162 -7.15 -22.34 11.82
C GLY A 162 -6.50 -23.54 11.14
N ALA A 163 -6.95 -23.94 9.92
CA ALA A 163 -6.38 -25.10 9.25
C ALA A 163 -4.92 -24.86 8.85
N PRO A 164 -4.00 -25.82 9.12
CA PRO A 164 -2.60 -25.68 8.74
C PRO A 164 -2.36 -25.45 7.25
N ASN A 165 -3.24 -25.99 6.40
CA ASN A 165 -3.20 -25.80 4.96
C ASN A 165 -4.63 -25.75 4.41
N LEU A 166 -4.87 -24.95 3.37
CA LEU A 166 -6.13 -24.92 2.63
C LEU A 166 -5.97 -25.82 1.40
N LEU A 167 -6.45 -27.06 1.52
CA LEU A 167 -6.40 -28.03 0.44
C LEU A 167 -7.38 -27.63 -0.68
N ASP A 168 -6.98 -27.84 -1.93
CA ASP A 168 -7.77 -27.56 -3.12
C ASP A 168 -8.30 -26.11 -3.21
N ALA A 169 -7.58 -25.17 -2.56
CA ALA A 169 -7.95 -23.76 -2.56
C ALA A 169 -7.90 -23.16 -3.98
N LYS A 170 -8.89 -22.36 -4.29
CA LYS A 170 -8.84 -21.47 -5.46
C LYS A 170 -7.84 -20.35 -5.18
N ASN A 171 -6.87 -20.19 -6.09
CA ASN A 171 -5.87 -19.13 -6.02
C ASN A 171 -6.34 -17.91 -6.80
N VAL A 172 -6.18 -16.73 -6.21
CA VAL A 172 -6.50 -15.44 -6.83
C VAL A 172 -5.43 -14.45 -6.43
N ASP A 173 -4.87 -13.70 -7.39
CA ASP A 173 -3.81 -12.72 -7.11
C ASP A 173 -4.39 -11.33 -6.78
N HIS A 174 -5.30 -11.28 -5.79
CA HIS A 174 -5.94 -10.08 -5.27
C HIS A 174 -6.03 -10.14 -3.74
N TRP A 175 -6.10 -8.99 -3.07
CA TRP A 175 -6.45 -8.89 -1.65
C TRP A 175 -7.92 -8.48 -1.48
N TYR A 176 -8.52 -8.95 -0.39
CA TYR A 176 -9.94 -8.72 -0.04
C TYR A 176 -10.06 -8.26 1.41
N GLN A 177 -10.90 -7.26 1.66
CA GLN A 177 -11.38 -6.80 2.97
C GLN A 177 -10.30 -6.51 4.03
N VAL A 178 -9.03 -6.59 3.73
CA VAL A 178 -7.93 -6.18 4.63
C VAL A 178 -7.28 -4.94 4.03
N SER A 179 -7.31 -3.82 4.78
CA SER A 179 -6.80 -2.53 4.32
C SER A 179 -5.50 -2.11 4.99
N GLY A 180 -5.19 -2.65 6.18
CA GLY A 180 -3.99 -2.27 6.91
C GLY A 180 -3.58 -3.25 8.00
N ILE A 181 -2.31 -3.20 8.35
CA ILE A 181 -1.72 -3.89 9.50
C ILE A 181 -0.81 -2.90 10.20
N ASP A 182 -1.13 -2.60 11.46
CA ASP A 182 -0.31 -1.74 12.32
C ASP A 182 0.47 -2.58 13.30
N VAL A 183 1.66 -2.10 13.65
CA VAL A 183 2.47 -2.64 14.74
C VAL A 183 2.76 -1.59 15.80
N LEU A 184 2.95 -2.03 17.03
CA LEU A 184 3.33 -1.16 18.13
C LEU A 184 4.85 -0.97 18.10
N ALA A 185 5.29 0.23 17.76
CA ALA A 185 6.69 0.61 17.61
C ALA A 185 7.19 1.45 18.80
N PRO A 186 8.50 1.56 19.04
CA PRO A 186 9.06 2.49 20.03
C PRO A 186 8.66 3.94 19.73
N ALA A 187 8.70 4.79 20.77
CA ALA A 187 8.50 6.23 20.60
C ALA A 187 9.40 6.80 19.51
N GLY A 188 8.83 7.64 18.67
CA GLY A 188 9.48 8.12 17.46
C GLY A 188 9.24 7.24 16.22
N GLY A 189 8.60 6.08 16.37
CA GLY A 189 8.13 5.30 15.21
C GLY A 189 7.20 6.14 14.34
N ALA A 190 7.27 5.92 13.02
CA ALA A 190 6.47 6.65 12.05
C ALA A 190 6.27 5.82 10.77
N SER A 191 5.29 6.18 9.96
CA SER A 191 5.09 5.58 8.65
C SER A 191 5.27 6.58 7.50
N ILE A 192 5.74 6.06 6.38
CA ILE A 192 5.69 6.68 5.06
C ILE A 192 4.46 6.11 4.38
N VAL A 193 3.57 6.97 3.92
CA VAL A 193 2.48 6.58 3.02
C VAL A 193 2.86 6.93 1.60
N VAL A 194 2.70 5.99 0.69
CA VAL A 194 2.96 6.22 -0.73
C VAL A 194 1.64 6.25 -1.48
N LEU A 195 1.20 7.43 -1.89
CA LEU A 195 0.01 7.65 -2.71
C LEU A 195 0.43 7.59 -4.19
N GLY A 196 -0.12 6.63 -4.94
CA GLY A 196 0.33 6.39 -6.30
C GLY A 196 -0.61 5.50 -7.12
N ASP A 197 -0.20 5.29 -8.36
CA ASP A 197 -0.88 4.47 -9.36
C ASP A 197 -0.30 3.05 -9.48
N SER A 198 -0.44 2.41 -10.66
CA SER A 198 0.05 1.05 -10.95
C SER A 198 1.56 0.89 -10.75
N ILE A 199 2.36 1.94 -10.92
CA ILE A 199 3.82 1.88 -10.74
C ILE A 199 4.15 1.78 -9.24
N THR A 200 3.35 2.39 -8.38
CA THR A 200 3.46 2.24 -6.93
C THR A 200 2.84 0.93 -6.45
N ASP A 201 1.70 0.55 -6.99
CA ASP A 201 1.02 -0.72 -6.74
C ASP A 201 1.89 -1.94 -7.12
N GLY A 202 2.74 -1.79 -8.15
CA GLY A 202 3.74 -2.77 -8.53
C GLY A 202 3.38 -3.60 -9.76
N HIS A 203 2.71 -3.00 -10.75
CA HIS A 203 2.52 -3.66 -12.04
C HIS A 203 3.89 -3.99 -12.67
N GLY A 204 4.11 -5.25 -13.07
CA GLY A 204 5.42 -5.73 -13.54
C GLY A 204 6.33 -6.29 -12.43
N ALA A 205 5.99 -6.14 -11.15
CA ALA A 205 6.67 -6.82 -10.05
C ALA A 205 6.34 -8.32 -10.04
N THR A 206 7.20 -9.11 -9.41
CA THR A 206 7.05 -10.57 -9.31
C THR A 206 5.93 -10.93 -8.32
N THR A 207 4.94 -11.71 -8.74
CA THR A 207 3.92 -12.23 -7.82
C THR A 207 4.57 -12.98 -6.67
N ASN A 208 4.21 -12.64 -5.43
CA ASN A 208 4.79 -13.12 -4.17
C ASN A 208 6.30 -12.79 -3.98
N GLY A 209 6.86 -11.91 -4.83
CA GLY A 209 8.30 -11.57 -4.81
C GLY A 209 8.66 -10.43 -3.86
N ASN A 210 7.70 -9.58 -3.48
CA ASN A 210 7.92 -8.40 -2.63
C ASN A 210 9.10 -7.55 -3.15
N ASP A 211 9.08 -7.23 -4.45
CA ASP A 211 10.13 -6.53 -5.18
C ASP A 211 9.66 -5.21 -5.83
N ARG A 212 8.58 -4.62 -5.32
CA ARG A 212 8.17 -3.25 -5.65
C ARG A 212 9.21 -2.25 -5.18
N TRP A 213 9.26 -1.08 -5.74
CA TRP A 213 10.16 -0.03 -5.25
C TRP A 213 9.90 0.34 -3.78
N THR A 214 8.66 0.22 -3.30
CA THR A 214 8.29 0.44 -1.90
C THR A 214 8.84 -0.65 -0.97
N ASP A 215 8.93 -1.90 -1.44
CA ASP A 215 9.53 -3.01 -0.69
C ASP A 215 11.05 -2.82 -0.58
N ILE A 216 11.71 -2.39 -1.66
CA ILE A 216 13.14 -2.04 -1.66
C ILE A 216 13.41 -0.86 -0.72
N LEU A 217 12.56 0.17 -0.71
CA LEU A 217 12.66 1.27 0.25
C LEU A 217 12.55 0.75 1.70
N ALA A 218 11.58 -0.12 1.99
CA ALA A 218 11.41 -0.72 3.31
C ALA A 218 12.66 -1.52 3.73
N GLN A 219 13.21 -2.35 2.85
CA GLN A 219 14.47 -3.08 3.10
C GLN A 219 15.62 -2.14 3.47
N ARG A 220 15.78 -1.04 2.76
CA ARG A 220 16.83 -0.04 3.03
C ARG A 220 16.62 0.70 4.34
N LEU A 221 15.37 1.03 4.69
CA LEU A 221 15.04 1.63 5.99
C LEU A 221 15.41 0.68 7.13
N GLN A 222 15.07 -0.60 7.02
CA GLN A 222 15.37 -1.61 8.05
C GLN A 222 16.88 -1.91 8.14
N ALA A 223 17.64 -1.78 7.06
CA ALA A 223 19.09 -1.90 7.07
C ALA A 223 19.78 -0.69 7.74
N SER A 224 19.14 0.47 7.78
CA SER A 224 19.69 1.71 8.33
C SER A 224 19.42 1.82 9.83
N ALA A 225 20.46 1.82 10.68
CA ALA A 225 20.34 1.79 12.14
C ALA A 225 19.39 2.87 12.72
N ASN A 226 19.33 4.06 12.09
CA ASN A 226 18.54 5.20 12.56
C ASN A 226 17.13 5.28 11.92
N LYS A 227 16.72 4.29 11.11
CA LYS A 227 15.45 4.29 10.36
C LYS A 227 14.59 3.05 10.63
N ARG A 228 15.05 2.12 11.46
CA ARG A 228 14.39 0.83 11.75
C ARG A 228 13.01 0.94 12.40
N SER A 229 12.58 2.12 12.81
CA SER A 229 11.24 2.38 13.36
C SER A 229 10.30 3.03 12.33
N ILE A 230 10.67 3.05 11.05
CA ILE A 230 9.86 3.62 9.98
C ILE A 230 9.24 2.49 9.17
N GLY A 231 7.90 2.48 9.13
CA GLY A 231 7.10 1.62 8.26
C GLY A 231 6.83 2.26 6.90
N VAL A 232 6.45 1.44 5.93
CA VAL A 232 6.02 1.87 4.59
C VAL A 232 4.64 1.29 4.32
N SER A 233 3.67 2.16 4.01
CA SER A 233 2.31 1.80 3.60
C SER A 233 2.14 2.15 2.13
N ASN A 234 2.00 1.14 1.28
CA ASN A 234 1.79 1.31 -0.15
C ASN A 234 0.29 1.52 -0.43
N GLN A 235 -0.08 2.71 -0.88
CA GLN A 235 -1.44 3.09 -1.24
C GLN A 235 -1.57 3.34 -2.75
N GLY A 236 -0.82 2.57 -3.56
CA GLY A 236 -0.96 2.52 -4.99
C GLY A 236 -2.27 1.83 -5.41
N ILE A 237 -2.84 2.24 -6.52
CA ILE A 237 -3.96 1.57 -7.21
C ILE A 237 -3.63 1.50 -8.70
N GLY A 238 -3.73 0.30 -9.29
CA GLY A 238 -3.55 0.13 -10.73
C GLY A 238 -4.48 1.04 -11.53
N GLY A 239 -3.95 1.84 -12.47
CA GLY A 239 -4.74 2.74 -13.32
C GLY A 239 -5.35 3.95 -12.61
N ASN A 240 -4.90 4.29 -11.41
CA ASN A 240 -5.44 5.43 -10.66
C ASN A 240 -5.10 6.78 -11.29
N HIS A 241 -5.99 7.74 -11.09
CA HIS A 241 -5.85 9.11 -11.55
C HIS A 241 -5.88 10.10 -10.38
N LEU A 242 -5.33 11.28 -10.59
CA LEU A 242 -5.49 12.40 -9.67
C LEU A 242 -6.88 13.01 -9.73
N LEU A 243 -7.43 13.12 -10.96
CA LEU A 243 -8.53 14.05 -11.27
C LEU A 243 -9.89 13.38 -11.42
N THR A 244 -9.92 12.09 -11.78
CA THR A 244 -11.16 11.38 -12.08
C THR A 244 -11.15 9.99 -11.49
N ASP A 245 -12.33 9.51 -11.06
CA ASP A 245 -12.50 8.11 -10.74
C ASP A 245 -12.32 7.26 -12.00
N GLY A 246 -11.83 6.05 -11.81
CA GLY A 246 -11.59 5.07 -12.85
C GLY A 246 -11.42 3.72 -12.20
N LEU A 247 -10.22 3.17 -12.25
CA LEU A 247 -9.85 2.06 -11.39
C LEU A 247 -9.64 2.62 -9.97
N GLY A 248 -10.63 2.41 -9.13
CA GLY A 248 -10.72 3.00 -7.80
C GLY A 248 -11.06 4.50 -7.77
N PRO A 249 -11.29 5.07 -6.59
CA PRO A 249 -11.49 6.51 -6.41
C PRO A 249 -10.23 7.29 -6.76
N ASN A 250 -10.38 8.49 -7.29
CA ASN A 250 -9.24 9.36 -7.59
C ASN A 250 -8.43 9.73 -6.35
N ALA A 251 -7.14 10.04 -6.54
CA ALA A 251 -6.22 10.30 -5.43
C ALA A 251 -6.67 11.42 -4.49
N LEU A 252 -7.31 12.46 -5.01
CA LEU A 252 -7.87 13.54 -4.20
C LEU A 252 -9.02 13.07 -3.31
N ALA A 253 -9.90 12.18 -3.82
CA ALA A 253 -11.06 11.68 -3.09
C ALA A 253 -10.66 10.67 -1.99
N ARG A 254 -9.65 9.83 -2.25
CA ARG A 254 -9.19 8.80 -1.31
C ARG A 254 -8.14 9.29 -0.30
N PHE A 255 -7.70 10.54 -0.40
CA PHE A 255 -6.60 11.09 0.38
C PHE A 255 -6.78 10.93 1.91
N ASP A 256 -7.96 11.22 2.44
CA ASP A 256 -8.18 11.15 3.90
C ASP A 256 -8.12 9.70 4.39
N ARG A 257 -8.75 8.76 3.67
CA ARG A 257 -8.75 7.34 4.01
C ARG A 257 -7.37 6.72 3.85
N ASP A 258 -6.68 7.01 2.75
CA ASP A 258 -5.47 6.29 2.37
C ASP A 258 -4.19 6.97 2.86
N VAL A 259 -4.24 8.27 3.17
CA VAL A 259 -3.06 9.04 3.61
C VAL A 259 -3.15 9.48 5.05
N LEU A 260 -4.28 10.05 5.49
CA LEU A 260 -4.39 10.60 6.83
C LEU A 260 -4.75 9.56 7.90
N ALA A 261 -5.51 8.52 7.54
CA ALA A 261 -5.95 7.49 8.48
C ALA A 261 -4.87 6.47 8.88
N PRO A 262 -3.87 6.09 8.06
CA PRO A 262 -2.83 5.15 8.47
C PRO A 262 -2.07 5.60 9.73
N ALA A 263 -1.80 4.64 10.62
CA ALA A 263 -1.21 4.95 11.91
C ALA A 263 0.23 5.48 11.77
N GLY A 264 0.54 6.55 12.49
CA GLY A 264 1.88 7.09 12.62
C GLY A 264 2.43 7.77 11.36
N VAL A 265 1.57 8.15 10.41
CA VAL A 265 2.02 8.83 9.19
C VAL A 265 2.75 10.15 9.53
N ARG A 266 3.88 10.38 8.88
CA ARG A 266 4.65 11.64 8.93
C ARG A 266 5.07 12.12 7.55
N TRP A 267 5.22 11.21 6.61
CA TRP A 267 5.69 11.51 5.26
C TRP A 267 4.76 10.89 4.23
N VAL A 268 4.50 11.64 3.19
CA VAL A 268 3.76 11.22 2.01
C VAL A 268 4.71 11.27 0.83
N ILE A 269 4.80 10.19 0.07
CA ILE A 269 5.39 10.22 -1.28
C ILE A 269 4.22 10.23 -2.26
N LEU A 270 4.12 11.29 -3.06
CA LEU A 270 3.11 11.43 -4.09
C LEU A 270 3.72 11.07 -5.44
N PHE A 271 3.27 9.95 -6.00
CA PHE A 271 3.72 9.46 -7.31
C PHE A 271 2.51 9.05 -8.15
N GLU A 272 1.90 10.03 -8.78
CA GLU A 272 0.65 9.95 -9.54
C GLU A 272 0.72 10.83 -10.79
N GLY A 273 -0.17 10.62 -11.77
CA GLY A 273 -0.42 11.53 -12.87
C GLY A 273 -0.14 10.95 -14.25
N VAL A 274 0.56 9.82 -14.37
CA VAL A 274 0.82 9.20 -15.69
C VAL A 274 -0.49 8.80 -16.38
N ASN A 275 -1.48 8.32 -15.59
CA ASN A 275 -2.78 7.92 -16.12
C ASN A 275 -3.64 9.13 -16.53
N ASP A 276 -3.51 10.25 -15.81
CA ASP A 276 -4.17 11.52 -16.21
C ASP A 276 -3.63 12.04 -17.54
N LEU A 277 -2.33 11.95 -17.77
CA LEU A 277 -1.68 12.34 -19.03
C LEU A 277 -2.01 11.33 -20.14
N GLY A 278 -1.80 10.04 -19.90
CA GLY A 278 -2.01 8.99 -20.88
C GLY A 278 -3.47 8.84 -21.30
N GLY A 279 -4.38 8.91 -20.32
CA GLY A 279 -5.82 8.86 -20.57
C GLY A 279 -6.34 10.00 -21.44
N LEU A 280 -5.61 11.12 -21.53
CA LEU A 280 -5.98 12.23 -22.40
C LEU A 280 -5.94 11.89 -23.89
N THR A 281 -4.97 11.07 -24.30
CA THR A 281 -4.73 10.73 -25.71
C THR A 281 -5.06 9.29 -26.07
N ARG A 282 -5.48 8.49 -25.10
CA ARG A 282 -5.76 7.05 -25.27
C ARG A 282 -6.74 6.74 -26.40
N ASP A 283 -7.82 7.52 -26.48
CA ASP A 283 -8.91 7.27 -27.43
C ASP A 283 -8.78 8.13 -28.72
N GLY A 284 -7.69 8.86 -28.87
CA GLY A 284 -7.39 9.69 -30.02
C GLY A 284 -6.68 11.00 -29.70
N GLU A 285 -6.26 11.70 -30.74
CA GLU A 285 -5.60 13.00 -30.59
C GLU A 285 -6.57 14.06 -30.03
N VAL A 286 -6.01 14.94 -29.21
CA VAL A 286 -6.71 16.09 -28.62
C VAL A 286 -6.03 17.41 -29.00
N THR A 287 -6.70 18.53 -28.74
CA THR A 287 -6.15 19.86 -29.07
C THR A 287 -5.04 20.27 -28.10
N THR A 288 -4.14 21.15 -28.55
CA THR A 288 -3.10 21.75 -27.70
C THR A 288 -3.68 22.44 -26.46
N GLU A 289 -4.87 23.01 -26.57
CA GLU A 289 -5.57 23.62 -25.41
C GLU A 289 -5.94 22.55 -24.37
N GLN A 290 -6.44 21.37 -24.78
CA GLN A 290 -6.77 20.27 -23.88
C GLN A 290 -5.51 19.74 -23.16
N HIS A 291 -4.37 19.65 -23.85
CA HIS A 291 -3.08 19.34 -23.25
C HIS A 291 -2.71 20.35 -22.16
N SER A 292 -2.73 21.66 -22.49
CA SER A 292 -2.40 22.73 -21.55
C SER A 292 -3.33 22.73 -20.32
N VAL A 293 -4.63 22.52 -20.51
CA VAL A 293 -5.62 22.42 -19.42
C VAL A 293 -5.33 21.21 -18.53
N ARG A 294 -5.00 20.05 -19.10
CA ARG A 294 -4.67 18.83 -18.34
C ARG A 294 -3.47 19.06 -17.43
N VAL A 295 -2.37 19.63 -17.94
CA VAL A 295 -1.17 19.95 -17.14
C VAL A 295 -1.52 20.88 -15.97
N LYS A 296 -2.31 21.93 -16.21
CA LYS A 296 -2.74 22.87 -15.16
C LYS A 296 -3.57 22.16 -14.08
N HIS A 297 -4.48 21.26 -14.45
CA HIS A 297 -5.31 20.53 -13.50
C HIS A 297 -4.49 19.56 -12.66
N ILE A 298 -3.51 18.85 -13.24
CA ILE A 298 -2.58 17.97 -12.50
C ILE A 298 -1.80 18.80 -11.47
N ILE A 299 -1.22 19.92 -11.88
CA ILE A 299 -0.47 20.80 -10.98
C ILE A 299 -1.37 21.30 -9.84
N SER A 300 -2.59 21.74 -10.15
CA SER A 300 -3.54 22.19 -9.13
C SER A 300 -3.91 21.07 -8.15
N ALA A 301 -4.05 19.82 -8.63
CA ALA A 301 -4.30 18.66 -7.76
C ALA A 301 -3.12 18.40 -6.82
N TYR A 302 -1.88 18.50 -7.30
CA TYR A 302 -0.70 18.39 -6.43
C TYR A 302 -0.68 19.47 -5.35
N GLU A 303 -0.96 20.72 -5.70
CA GLU A 303 -1.06 21.83 -4.74
C GLU A 303 -2.11 21.55 -3.64
N GLN A 304 -3.27 21.00 -4.02
CA GLN A 304 -4.32 20.63 -3.06
C GLN A 304 -3.87 19.50 -2.12
N ILE A 305 -3.19 18.47 -2.64
CA ILE A 305 -2.66 17.38 -1.83
C ILE A 305 -1.61 17.90 -0.83
N VAL A 306 -0.68 18.75 -1.29
CA VAL A 306 0.34 19.37 -0.42
C VAL A 306 -0.30 20.21 0.68
N GLN A 307 -1.26 21.08 0.33
CA GLN A 307 -1.96 21.91 1.32
C GLN A 307 -2.69 21.07 2.37
N ARG A 308 -3.41 20.02 1.94
CA ARG A 308 -4.13 19.10 2.85
C ARG A 308 -3.16 18.35 3.77
N ALA A 309 -2.07 17.82 3.24
CA ALA A 309 -1.05 17.14 4.02
C ALA A 309 -0.40 18.08 5.06
N HIS A 310 -0.02 19.29 4.65
CA HIS A 310 0.58 20.29 5.53
C HIS A 310 -0.39 20.72 6.65
N ALA A 311 -1.69 20.83 6.36
CA ALA A 311 -2.71 21.12 7.38
C ALA A 311 -2.75 20.06 8.50
N HIS A 312 -2.28 18.84 8.22
CA HIS A 312 -2.13 17.73 9.17
C HIS A 312 -0.69 17.53 9.67
N GLY A 313 0.22 18.46 9.36
CA GLY A 313 1.62 18.40 9.80
C GLY A 313 2.46 17.34 9.08
N LEU A 314 2.00 16.83 7.95
CA LEU A 314 2.72 15.86 7.13
C LEU A 314 3.65 16.56 6.14
N ARG A 315 4.78 15.94 5.83
CA ARG A 315 5.66 16.38 4.75
C ARG A 315 5.36 15.60 3.48
N VAL A 316 5.36 16.27 2.33
CA VAL A 316 5.06 15.67 1.03
C VAL A 316 6.28 15.71 0.12
N PHE A 317 6.68 14.54 -0.39
CA PHE A 317 7.75 14.40 -1.37
C PHE A 317 7.12 14.08 -2.73
N GLY A 318 7.34 14.95 -3.71
CA GLY A 318 6.84 14.76 -5.07
C GLY A 318 7.78 13.88 -5.87
N ALA A 319 7.26 12.81 -6.48
CA ALA A 319 8.02 11.98 -7.40
C ALA A 319 7.72 12.36 -8.85
N THR A 320 8.75 12.44 -9.69
CA THR A 320 8.59 12.78 -11.11
C THR A 320 7.97 11.61 -11.89
N ILE A 321 7.06 11.93 -12.81
CA ILE A 321 6.40 10.96 -13.70
C ILE A 321 7.43 10.33 -14.63
N THR A 322 7.49 8.99 -14.63
CA THR A 322 8.40 8.21 -15.46
C THR A 322 8.05 8.30 -16.96
N PRO A 323 9.01 8.07 -17.87
CA PRO A 323 8.74 8.06 -19.30
C PRO A 323 7.79 6.93 -19.69
N TYR A 324 6.94 7.15 -20.70
CA TYR A 324 5.99 6.16 -21.18
C TYR A 324 5.77 6.19 -22.72
N VAL A 325 6.66 6.85 -23.47
CA VAL A 325 6.60 6.83 -24.94
C VAL A 325 6.93 5.43 -25.44
N GLY A 326 6.06 4.91 -26.29
CA GLY A 326 6.07 3.53 -26.77
C GLY A 326 4.95 2.68 -26.16
N SER A 327 4.24 3.19 -25.14
CA SER A 327 3.09 2.45 -24.55
C SER A 327 1.95 2.31 -25.56
N ASP A 328 1.61 1.05 -25.87
CA ASP A 328 0.46 0.70 -26.71
C ASP A 328 -0.87 0.93 -26.00
N TYR A 329 -0.85 1.16 -24.70
CA TYR A 329 -2.06 1.43 -23.92
C TYR A 329 -2.49 2.89 -23.98
N TYR A 330 -1.53 3.84 -24.08
CA TYR A 330 -1.81 5.27 -24.05
C TYR A 330 -1.52 6.00 -25.37
N HIS A 331 -0.77 5.41 -26.28
CA HIS A 331 -0.38 5.98 -27.57
C HIS A 331 0.19 7.40 -27.45
N PRO A 332 1.17 7.66 -26.55
CA PRO A 332 1.67 9.00 -26.31
C PRO A 332 2.41 9.55 -27.53
N GLY A 333 2.02 10.76 -27.93
CA GLY A 333 2.68 11.53 -28.98
C GLY A 333 3.65 12.58 -28.39
N PRO A 334 4.24 13.43 -29.28
CA PRO A 334 5.16 14.48 -28.85
C PRO A 334 4.55 15.48 -27.87
N LEU A 335 3.23 15.77 -27.96
CA LEU A 335 2.54 16.65 -27.02
C LEU A 335 2.36 15.97 -25.65
N SER A 336 2.09 14.67 -25.60
CA SER A 336 2.02 13.92 -24.34
C SER A 336 3.35 13.93 -23.59
N GLU A 337 4.46 13.80 -24.31
CA GLU A 337 5.80 13.91 -23.72
C GLU A 337 6.09 15.34 -23.24
N ALA A 338 5.68 16.36 -24.02
CA ALA A 338 5.83 17.76 -23.60
C ALA A 338 5.04 18.05 -22.32
N ASP A 339 3.82 17.48 -22.16
CA ASP A 339 3.02 17.58 -20.94
C ASP A 339 3.72 16.93 -19.75
N ARG A 340 4.26 15.72 -19.94
CA ARG A 340 5.00 15.02 -18.89
C ARG A 340 6.21 15.83 -18.43
N GLN A 341 6.96 16.39 -19.38
CA GLN A 341 8.09 17.26 -19.09
C GLN A 341 7.68 18.55 -18.38
N ALA A 342 6.53 19.15 -18.74
CA ALA A 342 6.01 20.34 -18.08
C ALA A 342 5.63 20.06 -16.63
N VAL A 343 4.92 18.94 -16.37
CA VAL A 343 4.58 18.49 -15.00
C VAL A 343 5.85 18.20 -14.20
N ASN A 344 6.81 17.45 -14.78
CA ASN A 344 8.07 17.12 -14.11
C ASN A 344 8.92 18.36 -13.83
N ALA A 345 8.94 19.32 -14.74
CA ALA A 345 9.62 20.61 -14.52
C ALA A 345 9.02 21.34 -13.30
N TRP A 346 7.69 21.35 -13.18
CA TRP A 346 7.00 21.94 -12.02
C TRP A 346 7.35 21.17 -10.73
N ILE A 347 7.31 19.83 -10.73
CA ILE A 347 7.67 19.00 -9.56
C ILE A 347 9.09 19.33 -9.07
N ARG A 348 10.04 19.55 -9.99
CA ARG A 348 11.44 19.84 -9.66
C ARG A 348 11.68 21.22 -9.09
N VAL A 349 10.73 22.15 -9.17
CA VAL A 349 10.90 23.50 -8.61
C VAL A 349 10.88 23.42 -7.07
N ALA A 350 11.90 23.95 -6.45
CA ALA A 350 11.99 24.01 -4.99
C ALA A 350 10.82 24.79 -4.37
N GLY A 351 10.19 24.22 -3.36
CA GLY A 351 9.09 24.82 -2.63
C GLY A 351 7.69 24.37 -3.07
N HIS A 352 7.54 23.65 -4.19
CA HIS A 352 6.28 23.02 -4.53
C HIS A 352 6.01 21.78 -3.67
N PHE A 353 7.07 21.02 -3.37
CA PHE A 353 7.08 19.90 -2.43
C PHE A 353 8.15 20.11 -1.36
N ASP A 354 8.08 19.41 -0.25
CA ASP A 354 9.12 19.44 0.79
C ASP A 354 10.44 18.80 0.31
N ALA A 355 10.38 17.91 -0.66
CA ALA A 355 11.51 17.36 -1.40
C ALA A 355 11.03 16.71 -2.71
N VAL A 356 11.97 16.40 -3.58
CA VAL A 356 11.74 15.75 -4.88
C VAL A 356 12.45 14.39 -4.93
N ILE A 357 11.78 13.39 -5.47
CA ILE A 357 12.33 12.09 -5.83
C ILE A 357 12.27 11.98 -7.34
N ASP A 358 13.41 12.07 -7.99
CA ASP A 358 13.48 12.19 -9.47
C ASP A 358 13.53 10.81 -10.15
N PHE A 359 12.39 10.06 -10.08
CA PHE A 359 12.30 8.75 -10.72
C PHE A 359 12.45 8.79 -12.24
N ASP A 360 12.02 9.88 -12.91
CA ASP A 360 12.25 10.08 -14.33
C ASP A 360 13.75 9.96 -14.67
N SER A 361 14.62 10.62 -13.92
CA SER A 361 16.07 10.55 -14.17
C SER A 361 16.67 9.17 -13.87
N VAL A 362 16.04 8.39 -13.00
CA VAL A 362 16.52 7.07 -12.57
C VAL A 362 16.23 5.99 -13.62
N VAL A 363 15.02 6.02 -14.20
CA VAL A 363 14.58 4.90 -15.05
C VAL A 363 14.57 5.18 -16.55
N ARG A 364 14.79 6.43 -16.96
CA ARG A 364 14.79 6.78 -18.39
C ARG A 364 16.04 6.25 -19.12
N ASP A 365 15.86 5.92 -20.39
CA ASP A 365 16.97 5.60 -21.29
C ASP A 365 17.81 6.87 -21.57
N PRO A 366 19.12 6.87 -21.31
CA PRO A 366 19.97 8.04 -21.58
C PRO A 366 20.09 8.38 -23.07
N GLN A 367 19.75 7.46 -23.99
CA GLN A 367 19.74 7.70 -25.44
C GLN A 367 18.34 8.13 -25.94
N HIS A 368 17.28 7.82 -25.20
CA HIS A 368 15.88 8.12 -25.51
C HIS A 368 15.16 8.58 -24.25
N LEU A 369 15.30 9.87 -23.89
CA LEU A 369 14.86 10.43 -22.61
C LEU A 369 13.34 10.34 -22.37
N ASP A 370 12.58 10.04 -23.39
CA ASP A 370 11.14 9.86 -23.41
C ASP A 370 10.69 8.41 -23.16
N ARG A 371 11.64 7.46 -22.98
CA ARG A 371 11.40 6.03 -22.80
C ARG A 371 12.08 5.47 -21.56
N LEU A 372 11.51 4.39 -21.04
CA LEU A 372 12.18 3.57 -20.03
C LEU A 372 13.44 2.94 -20.63
N LEU A 373 14.50 2.84 -19.80
CA LEU A 373 15.67 2.03 -20.16
C LEU A 373 15.20 0.58 -20.39
N PRO A 374 15.58 -0.09 -21.50
CA PRO A 374 15.06 -1.43 -21.81
C PRO A 374 15.22 -2.47 -20.71
N ALA A 375 16.29 -2.38 -19.89
CA ALA A 375 16.48 -3.26 -18.75
C ALA A 375 15.52 -2.97 -17.57
N PHE A 376 14.91 -1.79 -17.56
CA PHE A 376 13.98 -1.36 -16.51
C PHE A 376 12.52 -1.41 -16.93
N ASP A 377 12.24 -1.76 -18.18
CA ASP A 377 10.90 -1.90 -18.77
C ASP A 377 10.39 -3.33 -18.56
N CYS A 378 9.16 -3.50 -18.11
CA CYS A 378 8.54 -4.83 -18.00
C CYS A 378 8.06 -5.37 -19.37
N GLY A 379 8.16 -4.56 -20.44
CA GLY A 379 7.82 -4.92 -21.81
C GLY A 379 6.57 -4.23 -22.36
N ASP A 380 5.94 -3.34 -21.61
CA ASP A 380 4.75 -2.59 -22.03
C ASP A 380 5.03 -1.07 -22.22
N HIS A 381 6.28 -0.66 -22.05
CA HIS A 381 6.76 0.70 -22.20
C HIS A 381 6.12 1.74 -21.28
N LEU A 382 5.56 1.28 -20.17
CA LEU A 382 4.89 2.09 -19.15
C LEU A 382 5.36 1.72 -17.73
N HIS A 383 5.43 0.42 -17.44
CA HIS A 383 5.69 -0.06 -16.10
C HIS A 383 7.13 -0.57 -15.94
N PRO A 384 7.76 -0.30 -14.79
CA PRO A 384 9.08 -0.84 -14.51
C PRO A 384 9.09 -2.37 -14.34
N SER A 385 10.20 -2.98 -14.77
CA SER A 385 10.55 -4.35 -14.40
C SER A 385 11.01 -4.42 -12.93
N PRO A 386 11.21 -5.63 -12.34
CA PRO A 386 11.82 -5.76 -11.01
C PRO A 386 13.17 -5.05 -10.87
N ALA A 387 13.97 -5.00 -11.95
CA ALA A 387 15.23 -4.24 -11.98
C ALA A 387 14.98 -2.72 -11.91
N GLY A 388 13.98 -2.22 -12.64
CA GLY A 388 13.56 -0.82 -12.59
C GLY A 388 13.02 -0.45 -11.20
N TYR A 389 12.20 -1.28 -10.60
CA TYR A 389 11.71 -1.08 -9.23
C TYR A 389 12.83 -1.05 -8.20
N ARG A 390 13.84 -1.93 -8.35
CA ARG A 390 15.02 -1.90 -7.50
C ARG A 390 15.75 -0.57 -7.63
N ALA A 391 16.01 -0.11 -8.86
CA ALA A 391 16.68 1.16 -9.11
C ALA A 391 15.90 2.34 -8.49
N MET A 392 14.56 2.36 -8.62
CA MET A 392 13.70 3.38 -8.01
C MET A 392 13.81 3.35 -6.49
N GLY A 393 13.64 2.19 -5.85
CA GLY A 393 13.71 2.06 -4.40
C GLY A 393 15.11 2.44 -3.85
N GLU A 394 16.18 2.11 -4.58
CA GLU A 394 17.56 2.47 -4.24
C GLU A 394 17.83 3.98 -4.37
N ALA A 395 17.15 4.68 -5.27
CA ALA A 395 17.32 6.11 -5.50
C ALA A 395 16.68 6.99 -4.41
N VAL A 396 15.71 6.49 -3.65
CA VAL A 396 15.08 7.26 -2.58
C VAL A 396 16.11 7.58 -1.49
N GLN A 397 16.32 8.86 -1.23
CA GLN A 397 17.29 9.33 -0.24
C GLN A 397 16.73 9.16 1.18
N LEU A 398 17.33 8.31 2.02
CA LEU A 398 16.85 8.01 3.37
C LEU A 398 16.96 9.19 4.35
N ASN A 399 17.77 10.21 4.06
CA ASN A 399 17.86 11.43 4.86
C ASN A 399 16.58 12.30 4.77
N LEU A 400 15.75 12.12 3.76
CA LEU A 400 14.43 12.77 3.64
C LEU A 400 13.53 12.45 4.84
N PHE A 401 13.67 11.26 5.44
CA PHE A 401 12.90 10.78 6.58
C PHE A 401 13.60 11.09 7.91
N ALA A 402 14.25 12.23 8.02
CA ALA A 402 14.83 12.68 9.28
C ALA A 402 13.69 13.00 10.28
N GLN A 403 13.84 12.50 11.51
CA GLN A 403 12.92 12.73 12.65
C GLN A 403 13.25 14.06 13.33
#